data_e5181611811e89f4524c4915d74b2777
#
_entry.id   e5181611811e89f4524c4915d74b2777
#
_cell.length_a   1.000
_cell.length_b   1.000
_cell.length_c   1.000
_cell.angle_alpha   90.00
_cell.angle_beta   90.00
_cell.angle_gamma   90.00
#
_symmetry.space_group_name_H-M   'P 1'
#
loop_
_entity.id
_entity.type
_entity.pdbx_description
1 polymer ?
#
loop_
_entity_poly.entity_id
_entity_poly.type
_entity_poly.pdbx_seq_one_letter_code
_entity_poly.pdbx_strand_id
1 'polypeptide(L)'
;DGILIETATGIPKGEILTVDTIGMVMGSGVKGQTYLTWKGDRLYQLQPSFYVPTGQWITSPGYPDVYVDNKRMVTDQCLKCHVTYAVNSELKGSSNFYPGRKVFQGVQCERCHNPAQKHVNFHLNNPAEKNGKFITRYVDLSRERRMDACAQCHSGLRVRQLREGAFSFQVGDTLAHFNENLKGILANQDIDVHGNQVGLLMESACFKASDTMDCMTCHSPHENERGMTSTFNNRCITCHSLSQDNIVVSHNTIKDFQENCITCHMPLSPSKAMKVQDIDGQGPHSIMVRTHKIAVYSQVINIQAYVDDLINDKP
;
A
#
# COMPACT_ATOMS: atom_id res chain seq x y z
N ASP A 1 -12.63 20.74 -18.78
CA ASP A 1 -12.95 19.61 -17.90
C ASP A 1 -13.42 18.45 -18.76
N GLY A 2 -12.61 17.40 -18.91
CA GLY A 2 -12.93 16.22 -19.71
C GLY A 2 -13.58 15.14 -18.84
N ILE A 3 -14.51 14.37 -19.43
CA ILE A 3 -15.06 13.16 -18.81
C ILE A 3 -14.27 11.98 -19.36
N LEU A 4 -13.68 11.18 -18.48
CA LEU A 4 -13.06 9.92 -18.85
C LEU A 4 -14.12 8.83 -18.90
N ILE A 5 -14.17 8.10 -20.01
CA ILE A 5 -15.07 6.98 -20.22
C ILE A 5 -14.28 5.72 -20.62
N GLU A 6 -14.73 4.57 -20.17
CA GLU A 6 -14.34 3.28 -20.69
C GLU A 6 -15.42 2.80 -21.66
N THR A 7 -15.01 2.29 -22.81
CA THR A 7 -15.92 1.65 -23.76
C THR A 7 -15.40 0.25 -24.06
N ALA A 8 -16.16 -0.77 -23.67
CA ALA A 8 -15.87 -2.14 -24.06
C ALA A 8 -16.65 -2.51 -25.31
N THR A 9 -15.96 -3.10 -26.30
CA THR A 9 -16.54 -3.55 -27.57
C THR A 9 -16.43 -5.04 -27.74
N GLY A 10 -17.46 -5.67 -28.30
CA GLY A 10 -17.55 -7.12 -28.53
C GLY A 10 -17.01 -7.59 -29.88
N ILE A 11 -17.23 -8.85 -30.16
CA ILE A 11 -17.01 -9.51 -31.45
C ILE A 11 -18.39 -9.85 -32.05
N PRO A 12 -18.72 -9.38 -33.27
CA PRO A 12 -17.81 -8.71 -34.23
C PRO A 12 -17.40 -7.30 -33.80
N LYS A 13 -16.23 -6.86 -34.26
CA LYS A 13 -15.67 -5.54 -33.95
C LYS A 13 -16.67 -4.42 -34.21
N GLY A 14 -16.88 -3.58 -33.19
CA GLY A 14 -17.73 -2.40 -33.26
C GLY A 14 -19.03 -2.49 -32.48
N GLU A 15 -19.43 -3.66 -31.99
CA GLU A 15 -20.56 -3.75 -31.07
C GLU A 15 -20.15 -3.22 -29.69
N ILE A 16 -20.84 -2.19 -29.21
CA ILE A 16 -20.58 -1.62 -27.86
C ILE A 16 -21.30 -2.50 -26.84
N LEU A 17 -20.53 -3.18 -25.99
CA LEU A 17 -21.05 -4.01 -24.89
C LEU A 17 -21.41 -3.18 -23.67
N THR A 18 -20.56 -2.21 -23.32
CA THR A 18 -20.78 -1.31 -22.16
C THR A 18 -20.01 -0.01 -22.35
N VAL A 19 -20.54 1.04 -21.76
CA VAL A 19 -19.89 2.35 -21.63
C VAL A 19 -20.02 2.77 -20.17
N ASP A 20 -18.89 2.94 -19.49
CA ASP A 20 -18.85 3.34 -18.09
C ASP A 20 -18.03 4.63 -17.93
N THR A 21 -18.55 5.56 -17.15
CA THR A 21 -17.84 6.80 -16.79
C THR A 21 -16.89 6.51 -15.64
N ILE A 22 -15.62 6.89 -15.78
CA ILE A 22 -14.64 6.80 -14.70
C ILE A 22 -14.93 7.93 -13.70
N GLY A 23 -15.43 7.55 -12.54
CA GLY A 23 -15.82 8.47 -11.47
C GLY A 23 -14.79 8.58 -10.34
N MET A 24 -13.85 7.64 -10.27
CA MET A 24 -12.79 7.63 -9.26
C MET A 24 -11.60 6.81 -9.75
N VAL A 25 -10.39 7.24 -9.39
CA VAL A 25 -9.16 6.47 -9.60
C VAL A 25 -8.60 6.05 -8.26
N MET A 26 -8.26 4.77 -8.12
CA MET A 26 -7.64 4.21 -6.94
C MET A 26 -6.21 3.78 -7.27
N GLY A 27 -5.27 4.18 -6.43
CA GLY A 27 -3.84 3.91 -6.61
C GLY A 27 -3.03 5.19 -6.76
N SER A 28 -1.82 5.17 -6.22
CA SER A 28 -0.94 6.34 -6.14
C SER A 28 -0.19 6.66 -7.44
N GLY A 29 -0.44 5.92 -8.53
CA GLY A 29 0.26 6.13 -9.80
C GLY A 29 1.73 5.65 -9.81
N VAL A 30 2.14 4.82 -8.85
CA VAL A 30 3.53 4.30 -8.77
C VAL A 30 3.62 2.83 -9.14
N LYS A 31 2.66 2.02 -8.70
CA LYS A 31 2.59 0.60 -9.07
C LYS A 31 1.44 0.34 -10.03
N GLY A 32 0.30 0.95 -9.78
CA GLY A 32 -0.86 0.78 -10.65
C GLY A 32 -1.94 1.81 -10.33
N GLN A 33 -2.84 1.94 -11.27
CA GLN A 33 -4.08 2.72 -11.13
C GLN A 33 -5.25 1.84 -11.57
N THR A 34 -6.24 1.73 -10.72
CA THR A 34 -7.50 1.05 -10.98
C THR A 34 -8.61 2.08 -11.10
N TYR A 35 -9.52 1.86 -12.02
CA TYR A 35 -10.59 2.79 -12.36
C TYR A 35 -11.92 2.29 -11.80
N LEU A 36 -12.70 3.21 -11.25
CA LEU A 36 -13.97 2.90 -10.60
C LEU A 36 -15.08 3.72 -11.24
N THR A 37 -16.27 3.12 -11.31
CA THR A 37 -17.49 3.75 -11.83
C THR A 37 -18.58 3.81 -10.77
N TRP A 38 -19.39 4.85 -10.83
CA TRP A 38 -20.59 4.99 -10.02
C TRP A 38 -21.85 4.58 -10.80
N LYS A 39 -22.62 3.67 -10.22
CA LYS A 39 -23.98 3.36 -10.69
C LYS A 39 -24.98 3.77 -9.60
N GLY A 40 -25.52 4.98 -9.72
CA GLY A 40 -26.18 5.66 -8.61
C GLY A 40 -25.21 5.94 -7.47
N ASP A 41 -25.53 5.49 -6.28
CA ASP A 41 -24.69 5.58 -5.08
C ASP A 41 -23.85 4.28 -4.83
N ARG A 42 -23.80 3.39 -5.82
CA ARG A 42 -22.99 2.17 -5.74
C ARG A 42 -21.70 2.30 -6.54
N LEU A 43 -20.60 1.85 -5.93
CA LEU A 43 -19.26 1.94 -6.51
C LEU A 43 -18.81 0.56 -7.02
N TYR A 44 -18.32 0.54 -8.26
CA TYR A 44 -17.83 -0.68 -8.92
C TYR A 44 -16.44 -0.45 -9.49
N GLN A 45 -15.64 -1.50 -9.51
CA GLN A 45 -14.34 -1.52 -10.17
C GLN A 45 -14.55 -1.87 -11.65
N LEU A 46 -13.85 -1.14 -12.52
CA LEU A 46 -13.73 -1.47 -13.93
C LEU A 46 -12.65 -2.53 -14.15
N GLN A 47 -12.76 -3.29 -15.23
CA GLN A 47 -11.82 -4.36 -15.55
C GLN A 47 -10.41 -3.85 -15.88
N PRO A 48 -10.19 -2.76 -16.66
CA PRO A 48 -8.85 -2.29 -16.96
C PRO A 48 -8.20 -1.63 -15.74
N SER A 49 -6.90 -1.83 -15.64
CA SER A 49 -5.99 -1.09 -14.76
C SER A 49 -4.75 -0.69 -15.54
N PHE A 50 -4.10 0.39 -15.12
CA PHE A 50 -2.82 0.79 -15.70
C PHE A 50 -1.69 0.36 -14.78
N TYR A 51 -0.75 -0.44 -15.31
CA TYR A 51 0.40 -0.92 -14.55
C TYR A 51 1.64 -0.09 -14.88
N VAL A 52 2.02 0.77 -13.95
CA VAL A 52 3.04 1.79 -14.13
C VAL A 52 4.43 1.22 -14.44
N PRO A 53 4.90 0.13 -13.80
CA PRO A 53 6.23 -0.40 -14.06
C PRO A 53 6.49 -0.78 -15.52
N THR A 54 5.46 -1.25 -16.23
CA THR A 54 5.56 -1.60 -17.65
C THR A 54 4.98 -0.51 -18.59
N GLY A 55 4.28 0.48 -18.02
CA GLY A 55 3.57 1.48 -18.81
C GLY A 55 2.40 0.93 -19.63
N GLN A 56 1.83 -0.20 -19.20
CA GLN A 56 0.82 -0.93 -19.97
C GLN A 56 -0.53 -0.99 -19.26
N TRP A 57 -1.57 -1.11 -20.07
CA TRP A 57 -2.88 -1.50 -19.58
C TRP A 57 -2.91 -3.00 -19.31
N ILE A 58 -3.52 -3.37 -18.21
CA ILE A 58 -3.65 -4.75 -17.75
C ILE A 58 -5.09 -5.02 -17.36
N THR A 59 -5.46 -6.29 -17.31
CA THR A 59 -6.67 -6.73 -16.62
C THR A 59 -6.45 -6.63 -15.12
N SER A 60 -7.35 -5.96 -14.41
CA SER A 60 -7.29 -5.82 -12.95
C SER A 60 -7.18 -7.20 -12.27
N PRO A 61 -6.32 -7.37 -11.27
CA PRO A 61 -6.10 -8.66 -10.63
C PRO A 61 -7.40 -9.34 -10.19
N GLY A 62 -7.54 -10.62 -10.56
CA GLY A 62 -8.71 -11.43 -10.25
C GLY A 62 -9.96 -11.13 -11.08
N TYR A 63 -9.86 -10.36 -12.15
CA TYR A 63 -10.89 -10.30 -13.19
C TYR A 63 -10.74 -11.44 -14.21
N PRO A 64 -11.83 -11.89 -14.83
CA PRO A 64 -11.75 -12.81 -15.96
C PRO A 64 -11.10 -12.13 -17.16
N ASP A 65 -10.38 -12.88 -17.96
CA ASP A 65 -9.72 -12.44 -19.18
C ASP A 65 -10.53 -12.74 -20.45
N VAL A 66 -11.64 -13.48 -20.31
CA VAL A 66 -12.44 -13.99 -21.43
C VAL A 66 -13.73 -13.20 -21.69
N TYR A 67 -14.14 -12.33 -20.77
CA TYR A 67 -15.31 -11.46 -20.94
C TYR A 67 -15.19 -10.20 -20.08
N VAL A 68 -15.91 -9.15 -20.48
CA VAL A 68 -15.96 -7.89 -19.72
C VAL A 68 -16.89 -8.05 -18.51
N ASP A 69 -16.37 -7.75 -17.33
CA ASP A 69 -17.15 -7.72 -16.10
C ASP A 69 -16.88 -6.46 -15.28
N ASN A 70 -17.71 -5.43 -15.45
CA ASN A 70 -17.64 -4.18 -14.71
C ASN A 70 -18.61 -4.18 -13.51
N LYS A 71 -18.80 -5.33 -12.85
CA LYS A 71 -19.74 -5.51 -11.73
C LYS A 71 -19.06 -5.82 -10.40
N ARG A 72 -17.73 -5.79 -10.33
CA ARG A 72 -17.03 -6.01 -9.06
C ARG A 72 -17.34 -4.88 -8.09
N MET A 73 -18.04 -5.20 -7.02
CA MET A 73 -18.38 -4.25 -5.97
C MET A 73 -17.12 -3.76 -5.24
N VAL A 74 -16.99 -2.44 -5.09
CA VAL A 74 -15.96 -1.83 -4.24
C VAL A 74 -16.59 -1.58 -2.87
N THR A 75 -16.25 -2.44 -1.94
CA THR A 75 -16.78 -2.38 -0.56
C THR A 75 -15.92 -1.47 0.31
N ASP A 76 -16.42 -1.15 1.50
CA ASP A 76 -15.68 -0.41 2.53
C ASP A 76 -14.39 -1.13 2.94
N GLN A 77 -14.34 -2.47 2.81
CA GLN A 77 -13.12 -3.25 3.06
C GLN A 77 -12.00 -2.93 2.05
N CYS A 78 -12.34 -2.58 0.81
CA CYS A 78 -11.37 -2.08 -0.17
C CYS A 78 -10.98 -0.64 0.18
N LEU A 79 -11.97 0.20 0.46
CA LEU A 79 -11.78 1.63 0.68
C LEU A 79 -11.00 1.95 1.96
N LYS A 80 -11.11 1.14 3.02
CA LYS A 80 -10.43 1.42 4.30
C LYS A 80 -8.92 1.65 4.20
N CYS A 81 -8.26 1.08 3.18
CA CYS A 81 -6.84 1.26 2.92
C CYS A 81 -6.54 2.31 1.84
N HIS A 82 -7.55 2.74 1.07
CA HIS A 82 -7.35 3.56 -0.12
C HIS A 82 -7.96 4.97 -0.03
N VAL A 83 -8.80 5.22 0.99
CA VAL A 83 -9.42 6.54 1.20
C VAL A 83 -9.34 6.96 2.66
N THR A 84 -9.58 8.23 2.93
CA THR A 84 -9.61 8.76 4.30
C THR A 84 -10.81 8.23 5.06
N TYR A 85 -11.99 8.28 4.45
CA TYR A 85 -13.25 7.85 5.05
C TYR A 85 -14.30 7.61 3.97
N ALA A 86 -15.25 6.72 4.25
CA ALA A 86 -16.43 6.53 3.43
C ALA A 86 -17.65 6.28 4.31
N VAL A 87 -18.79 6.87 3.92
CA VAL A 87 -20.09 6.64 4.59
C VAL A 87 -20.78 5.49 3.89
N ASN A 88 -20.79 4.33 4.50
CA ASN A 88 -21.54 3.17 4.03
C ASN A 88 -22.80 3.01 4.87
N SER A 89 -23.98 2.88 4.25
CA SER A 89 -25.25 2.73 4.96
C SER A 89 -25.70 1.27 5.14
N GLU A 90 -25.09 0.34 4.43
CA GLU A 90 -25.37 -1.08 4.62
C GLU A 90 -24.34 -1.66 5.58
N LEU A 91 -24.77 -1.88 6.81
CA LEU A 91 -23.97 -2.48 7.87
C LEU A 91 -23.65 -3.93 7.49
N LYS A 92 -22.41 -4.31 7.37
CA LYS A 92 -21.83 -5.68 7.39
C LYS A 92 -20.65 -5.90 6.46
N GLY A 93 -19.90 -4.86 6.05
CA GLY A 93 -18.59 -5.03 5.39
C GLY A 93 -18.61 -5.59 3.97
N SER A 94 -19.80 -5.87 3.42
CA SER A 94 -19.97 -6.44 2.08
C SER A 94 -20.70 -5.51 1.10
N SER A 95 -21.13 -4.33 1.55
CA SER A 95 -21.87 -3.38 0.75
C SER A 95 -20.96 -2.41 0.00
N ASN A 96 -21.42 -1.98 -1.16
CA ASN A 96 -20.82 -0.93 -1.97
C ASN A 96 -21.72 0.30 -2.11
N PHE A 97 -22.66 0.50 -1.17
CA PHE A 97 -23.62 1.60 -1.19
C PHE A 97 -23.15 2.77 -0.34
N TYR A 98 -22.88 3.91 -0.98
CA TYR A 98 -22.34 5.13 -0.38
C TYR A 98 -23.29 6.30 -0.62
N PRO A 99 -24.23 6.57 0.30
CA PRO A 99 -25.26 7.58 0.12
C PRO A 99 -24.68 8.95 -0.27
N GLY A 100 -25.18 9.52 -1.37
CA GLY A 100 -24.70 10.79 -1.91
C GLY A 100 -23.20 10.73 -2.32
N ARG A 101 -22.70 9.54 -2.61
CA ARG A 101 -21.28 9.29 -3.01
C ARG A 101 -20.29 9.85 -2.01
N LYS A 102 -20.60 9.76 -0.70
CA LYS A 102 -19.76 10.28 0.38
C LYS A 102 -18.54 9.40 0.60
N VAL A 103 -17.54 9.58 -0.25
CA VAL A 103 -16.21 8.98 -0.16
C VAL A 103 -15.17 10.10 -0.17
N PHE A 104 -14.39 10.21 0.90
CA PHE A 104 -13.32 11.20 1.06
C PHE A 104 -12.02 10.61 0.49
N GLN A 105 -11.77 10.92 -0.78
CA GLN A 105 -10.74 10.29 -1.59
C GLN A 105 -9.32 10.59 -1.09
N GLY A 106 -8.42 9.65 -1.37
CA GLY A 106 -7.03 9.71 -0.94
C GLY A 106 -6.85 9.43 0.56
N VAL A 107 -5.63 9.14 0.96
CA VAL A 107 -5.24 9.02 2.37
C VAL A 107 -4.77 10.39 2.83
N GLN A 108 -5.62 11.13 3.55
CA GLN A 108 -5.37 12.48 4.03
C GLN A 108 -4.99 12.49 5.51
N CYS A 109 -4.70 13.66 6.05
CA CYS A 109 -4.23 13.87 7.43
C CYS A 109 -5.08 13.12 8.47
N GLU A 110 -6.41 13.20 8.35
CA GLU A 110 -7.33 12.61 9.32
C GLU A 110 -7.32 11.07 9.35
N ARG A 111 -6.76 10.42 8.30
CA ARG A 111 -6.60 8.97 8.32
C ARG A 111 -5.56 8.49 9.32
N CYS A 112 -4.58 9.35 9.60
CA CYS A 112 -3.49 9.08 10.53
C CYS A 112 -3.60 9.87 11.84
N HIS A 113 -4.27 11.03 11.82
CA HIS A 113 -4.34 11.95 12.95
C HIS A 113 -5.74 12.05 13.58
N ASN A 114 -6.70 11.23 13.14
CA ASN A 114 -8.11 11.28 13.55
C ASN A 114 -8.81 12.61 13.14
N PRO A 115 -10.10 12.80 13.43
CA PRO A 115 -10.83 13.99 13.01
C PRO A 115 -10.19 15.28 13.48
N ALA A 116 -9.88 16.19 12.56
CA ALA A 116 -9.04 17.37 12.79
C ALA A 116 -9.81 18.70 12.88
N GLN A 117 -11.14 18.73 12.80
CA GLN A 117 -11.90 19.98 12.78
C GLN A 117 -11.61 20.89 14.00
N LYS A 118 -11.50 20.30 15.20
CA LYS A 118 -11.17 21.05 16.41
C LYS A 118 -9.75 21.60 16.37
N HIS A 119 -8.82 20.83 15.82
CA HIS A 119 -7.43 21.26 15.61
C HIS A 119 -7.36 22.48 14.69
N VAL A 120 -8.00 22.40 13.53
CA VAL A 120 -8.04 23.50 12.55
C VAL A 120 -8.65 24.75 13.17
N ASN A 121 -9.83 24.64 13.80
CA ASN A 121 -10.49 25.78 14.43
C ASN A 121 -9.64 26.42 15.53
N PHE A 122 -8.95 25.60 16.34
CA PHE A 122 -8.09 26.12 17.40
C PHE A 122 -6.93 26.91 16.82
N HIS A 123 -6.19 26.37 15.84
CA HIS A 123 -4.99 27.03 15.29
C HIS A 123 -5.31 28.24 14.42
N LEU A 124 -6.48 28.29 13.78
CA LEU A 124 -6.95 29.49 13.09
C LEU A 124 -7.16 30.66 14.08
N ASN A 125 -7.63 30.36 15.30
CA ASN A 125 -7.84 31.36 16.34
C ASN A 125 -6.60 31.61 17.22
N ASN A 126 -5.59 30.73 17.16
CA ASN A 126 -4.36 30.81 17.97
C ASN A 126 -3.11 30.57 17.09
N PRO A 127 -2.81 31.45 16.14
CA PRO A 127 -1.74 31.22 15.15
C PRO A 127 -0.32 31.18 15.73
N ALA A 128 -0.14 31.72 16.96
CA ALA A 128 1.14 31.69 17.69
C ALA A 128 1.42 30.32 18.35
N GLU A 129 0.39 29.51 18.61
CA GLU A 129 0.58 28.17 19.15
C GLU A 129 1.15 27.25 18.06
N LYS A 130 2.29 26.59 18.34
CA LYS A 130 2.99 25.72 17.40
C LYS A 130 2.85 24.23 17.73
N ASN A 131 2.40 23.92 18.95
CA ASN A 131 2.16 22.53 19.33
C ASN A 131 0.79 22.09 18.85
N GLY A 132 0.71 20.93 18.22
CA GLY A 132 -0.55 20.35 17.76
C GLY A 132 -1.53 20.14 18.93
N LYS A 133 -2.65 20.88 18.94
CA LYS A 133 -3.74 20.75 19.91
C LYS A 133 -4.93 20.08 19.25
N PHE A 134 -5.66 19.28 19.99
CA PHE A 134 -6.89 18.58 19.53
C PHE A 134 -6.66 17.71 18.29
N ILE A 135 -5.49 17.07 18.21
CA ILE A 135 -5.11 16.15 17.16
C ILE A 135 -4.26 15.02 17.75
N THR A 136 -4.35 13.82 17.21
CA THR A 136 -3.50 12.71 17.64
C THR A 136 -2.07 12.94 17.16
N ARG A 137 -1.13 13.08 18.06
CA ARG A 137 0.29 13.24 17.75
C ARG A 137 1.01 11.91 17.94
N TYR A 138 1.79 11.50 16.96
CA TYR A 138 2.50 10.21 17.01
C TYR A 138 3.56 10.16 18.14
N VAL A 139 4.12 11.31 18.53
CA VAL A 139 5.09 11.39 19.63
C VAL A 139 4.48 11.02 20.98
N ASP A 140 3.16 11.12 21.14
CA ASP A 140 2.44 10.78 22.37
C ASP A 140 1.98 9.31 22.38
N LEU A 141 2.17 8.57 21.29
CA LEU A 141 1.74 7.18 21.16
C LEU A 141 2.86 6.22 21.57
N SER A 142 2.49 5.09 22.17
CA SER A 142 3.42 3.97 22.34
C SER A 142 3.86 3.41 20.98
N ARG A 143 4.97 2.68 20.95
CA ARG A 143 5.46 1.99 19.75
C ARG A 143 4.36 1.14 19.11
N GLU A 144 3.64 0.37 19.92
CA GLU A 144 2.58 -0.52 19.45
C GLU A 144 1.46 0.28 18.77
N ARG A 145 1.07 1.44 19.36
CA ARG A 145 0.02 2.29 18.77
C ARG A 145 0.47 2.94 17.45
N ARG A 146 1.75 3.32 17.37
CA ARG A 146 2.33 3.80 16.10
C ARG A 146 2.37 2.70 15.04
N MET A 147 2.72 1.47 15.43
CA MET A 147 2.66 0.31 14.53
C MET A 147 1.23 0.00 14.10
N ASP A 148 0.25 0.04 15.01
CA ASP A 148 -1.16 -0.20 14.72
C ASP A 148 -1.72 0.81 13.70
N ALA A 149 -1.29 2.07 13.79
CA ALA A 149 -1.68 3.10 12.84
C ALA A 149 -1.25 2.78 11.39
N CYS A 150 -0.10 2.18 11.19
CA CYS A 150 0.35 1.72 9.87
C CYS A 150 -0.30 0.38 9.49
N ALA A 151 -0.43 -0.52 10.46
CA ALA A 151 -0.94 -1.87 10.28
C ALA A 151 -2.40 -1.92 9.82
N GLN A 152 -3.21 -0.88 10.09
CA GLN A 152 -4.58 -0.81 9.59
C GLN A 152 -4.69 -0.99 8.06
N CYS A 153 -3.62 -0.63 7.31
CA CYS A 153 -3.55 -0.76 5.86
C CYS A 153 -2.40 -1.69 5.40
N HIS A 154 -1.32 -1.83 6.19
CA HIS A 154 -0.09 -2.52 5.80
C HIS A 154 0.14 -3.84 6.53
N SER A 155 -0.91 -4.51 6.99
CA SER A 155 -0.84 -5.82 7.67
C SER A 155 -1.32 -7.01 6.84
N GLY A 156 -1.50 -6.83 5.52
CA GLY A 156 -1.91 -7.84 4.56
C GLY A 156 -3.37 -7.72 4.09
N LEU A 157 -3.70 -8.47 3.05
CA LEU A 157 -5.01 -8.40 2.38
C LEU A 157 -6.09 -9.24 3.09
N ARG A 158 -5.70 -10.20 3.92
CA ARG A 158 -6.61 -11.13 4.59
C ARG A 158 -6.78 -10.76 6.05
N VAL A 159 -7.56 -9.73 6.29
CA VAL A 159 -7.90 -9.28 7.65
C VAL A 159 -9.39 -9.51 7.88
N ARG A 160 -9.74 -10.27 8.92
CA ARG A 160 -11.13 -10.38 9.36
C ARG A 160 -11.48 -9.20 10.24
N GLN A 161 -12.51 -8.47 9.88
CA GLN A 161 -13.03 -7.38 10.70
C GLN A 161 -13.83 -7.96 11.87
N LEU A 162 -13.54 -7.48 13.09
CA LEU A 162 -14.17 -7.92 14.33
C LEU A 162 -15.27 -6.98 14.79
N ARG A 163 -15.21 -5.70 14.42
CA ARG A 163 -16.20 -4.67 14.78
C ARG A 163 -16.88 -4.13 13.53
N GLU A 164 -18.10 -3.67 13.69
CA GLU A 164 -18.85 -3.02 12.62
C GLU A 164 -18.17 -1.72 12.19
N GLY A 165 -18.22 -1.46 10.86
CA GLY A 165 -17.64 -0.27 10.24
C GLY A 165 -16.14 -0.40 9.96
N ALA A 166 -15.79 -0.43 8.68
CA ALA A 166 -14.40 -0.55 8.23
C ALA A 166 -13.51 0.65 8.66
N PHE A 167 -14.13 1.77 9.01
CA PHE A 167 -13.49 3.00 9.46
C PHE A 167 -13.64 3.26 10.97
N SER A 168 -14.01 2.24 11.75
CA SER A 168 -14.24 2.39 13.19
C SER A 168 -12.94 2.49 14.02
N PHE A 169 -11.82 1.98 13.51
CA PHE A 169 -10.51 2.12 14.15
C PHE A 169 -10.06 3.59 14.12
N GLN A 170 -9.66 4.08 15.27
CA GLN A 170 -9.00 5.38 15.42
C GLN A 170 -7.54 5.21 15.85
N VAL A 171 -6.67 6.06 15.33
CA VAL A 171 -5.24 6.01 15.68
C VAL A 171 -5.08 6.30 17.17
N GLY A 172 -4.37 5.40 17.86
CA GLY A 172 -4.27 5.36 19.32
C GLY A 172 -5.03 4.19 19.94
N ASP A 173 -5.99 3.60 19.21
CA ASP A 173 -6.66 2.38 19.64
C ASP A 173 -5.76 1.15 19.45
N THR A 174 -6.16 0.02 20.05
CA THR A 174 -5.57 -1.29 19.79
C THR A 174 -6.19 -1.91 18.56
N LEU A 175 -5.44 -2.01 17.45
CA LEU A 175 -5.97 -2.51 16.18
C LEU A 175 -6.54 -3.93 16.29
N ALA A 176 -5.97 -4.78 17.15
CA ALA A 176 -6.45 -6.14 17.37
C ALA A 176 -7.90 -6.21 17.93
N HIS A 177 -8.44 -5.13 18.47
CA HIS A 177 -9.85 -5.06 18.87
C HIS A 177 -10.81 -4.85 17.70
N PHE A 178 -10.29 -4.39 16.56
CA PHE A 178 -11.06 -4.07 15.35
C PHE A 178 -10.87 -5.09 14.24
N ASN A 179 -9.64 -5.60 14.13
CA ASN A 179 -9.25 -6.51 13.09
C ASN A 179 -8.56 -7.74 13.69
N GLU A 180 -8.99 -8.92 13.29
CA GLU A 180 -8.22 -10.11 13.53
C GLU A 180 -7.09 -10.19 12.52
N ASN A 181 -5.89 -9.91 12.99
CA ASN A 181 -4.68 -10.20 12.24
C ASN A 181 -4.52 -11.71 12.19
N LEU A 182 -4.50 -12.27 10.99
CA LEU A 182 -4.37 -13.70 10.75
C LEU A 182 -2.99 -14.28 11.14
N LYS A 183 -2.27 -13.68 12.08
CA LYS A 183 -1.03 -14.22 12.64
C LYS A 183 -1.18 -15.66 13.11
N GLY A 184 -2.37 -16.04 13.61
CA GLY A 184 -2.64 -17.40 14.08
C GLY A 184 -2.93 -18.40 12.95
N ILE A 185 -3.44 -17.94 11.81
CA ILE A 185 -3.75 -18.81 10.66
C ILE A 185 -2.55 -18.95 9.73
N LEU A 186 -1.64 -17.98 9.76
CA LEU A 186 -0.46 -17.91 8.90
C LEU A 186 0.84 -18.35 9.59
N ALA A 187 0.79 -18.92 10.78
CA ALA A 187 1.98 -19.39 11.50
C ALA A 187 2.88 -20.33 10.69
N ASN A 188 2.34 -20.94 9.62
CA ASN A 188 3.04 -21.85 8.71
C ASN A 188 3.05 -21.38 7.24
N GLN A 189 2.65 -20.15 6.92
CA GLN A 189 2.69 -19.64 5.55
C GLN A 189 3.63 -18.45 5.46
N ASP A 190 4.43 -18.42 4.41
CA ASP A 190 5.26 -17.26 4.09
C ASP A 190 4.39 -16.01 3.94
N ILE A 191 4.77 -14.95 4.64
CA ILE A 191 4.12 -13.65 4.54
C ILE A 191 4.34 -13.10 3.12
N ASP A 192 3.26 -12.77 2.42
CA ASP A 192 3.34 -12.18 1.09
C ASP A 192 3.90 -10.75 1.17
N VAL A 193 4.72 -10.37 0.21
CA VAL A 193 5.33 -9.04 0.15
C VAL A 193 4.31 -7.95 -0.18
N HIS A 194 3.16 -8.29 -0.76
CA HIS A 194 2.13 -7.33 -1.12
C HIS A 194 1.26 -6.97 0.08
N GLY A 195 1.28 -5.69 0.47
CA GLY A 195 0.38 -5.14 1.50
C GLY A 195 0.69 -5.59 2.94
N ASN A 196 1.75 -6.38 3.20
CA ASN A 196 2.08 -6.87 4.55
C ASN A 196 3.47 -6.44 5.03
N GLN A 197 3.78 -5.17 4.89
CA GLN A 197 5.04 -4.59 5.29
C GLN A 197 5.27 -4.72 6.81
N VAL A 198 4.21 -4.57 7.60
CA VAL A 198 4.29 -4.68 9.07
C VAL A 198 4.68 -6.09 9.50
N GLY A 199 4.03 -7.12 8.97
CA GLY A 199 4.36 -8.51 9.30
C GLY A 199 5.79 -8.87 8.93
N LEU A 200 6.24 -8.46 7.75
CA LEU A 200 7.60 -8.69 7.28
C LEU A 200 8.65 -7.96 8.13
N LEU A 201 8.40 -6.69 8.49
CA LEU A 201 9.30 -5.93 9.36
C LEU A 201 9.44 -6.59 10.73
N MET A 202 8.35 -7.08 11.30
CA MET A 202 8.36 -7.78 12.60
C MET A 202 9.18 -9.07 12.59
N GLU A 203 9.47 -9.66 11.43
CA GLU A 203 10.37 -10.80 11.30
C GLU A 203 11.85 -10.41 11.26
N SER A 204 12.16 -9.13 11.03
CA SER A 204 13.54 -8.64 10.93
C SER A 204 14.27 -8.70 12.28
N ALA A 205 15.53 -9.08 12.27
CA ALA A 205 16.35 -9.16 13.47
C ALA A 205 16.51 -7.80 14.16
N CYS A 206 16.74 -6.74 13.38
CA CYS A 206 16.87 -5.37 13.87
C CYS A 206 15.58 -4.88 14.55
N PHE A 207 14.40 -5.20 14.02
CA PHE A 207 13.13 -4.86 14.64
C PHE A 207 12.94 -5.59 15.98
N LYS A 208 13.29 -6.88 16.04
CA LYS A 208 13.19 -7.70 17.25
C LYS A 208 14.17 -7.26 18.34
N ALA A 209 15.34 -6.76 17.96
CA ALA A 209 16.37 -6.28 18.86
C ALA A 209 16.15 -4.82 19.34
N SER A 210 15.19 -4.11 18.76
CA SER A 210 14.93 -2.70 19.09
C SER A 210 13.57 -2.53 19.78
N ASP A 211 13.54 -1.84 20.89
CA ASP A 211 12.32 -1.49 21.60
C ASP A 211 11.66 -0.19 21.04
N THR A 212 12.36 0.55 20.20
CA THR A 212 11.92 1.85 19.71
C THR A 212 11.63 1.88 18.22
N MET A 213 12.18 0.94 17.43
CA MET A 213 12.01 0.91 15.98
C MET A 213 10.54 0.74 15.59
N ASP A 214 10.06 1.62 14.72
CA ASP A 214 8.76 1.57 14.07
C ASP A 214 8.90 1.98 12.59
N CYS A 215 7.78 2.15 11.89
CA CYS A 215 7.79 2.53 10.48
C CYS A 215 8.43 3.91 10.25
N MET A 216 8.28 4.84 11.19
CA MET A 216 8.82 6.21 11.09
C MET A 216 10.35 6.25 11.33
N THR A 217 10.94 5.20 11.85
CA THR A 217 12.41 5.07 11.90
C THR A 217 13.01 5.12 10.48
N CYS A 218 12.27 4.60 9.50
CA CYS A 218 12.72 4.50 8.11
C CYS A 218 11.89 5.34 7.12
N HIS A 219 10.72 5.84 7.49
CA HIS A 219 9.82 6.57 6.59
C HIS A 219 9.36 7.89 7.19
N SER A 220 9.31 8.95 6.36
CA SER A 220 8.53 10.15 6.65
C SER A 220 7.16 10.05 5.96
N PRO A 221 6.05 9.95 6.71
CA PRO A 221 4.73 9.86 6.10
C PRO A 221 4.26 11.18 5.45
N HIS A 222 4.97 12.28 5.71
CA HIS A 222 4.67 13.62 5.18
C HIS A 222 5.47 13.96 3.92
N GLU A 223 6.40 13.09 3.50
CA GLU A 223 7.29 13.34 2.38
C GLU A 223 7.18 12.23 1.33
N ASN A 224 7.41 12.58 0.06
CA ASN A 224 7.54 11.60 -0.99
C ASN A 224 9.00 11.17 -1.14
N GLU A 225 9.40 10.14 -0.40
CA GLU A 225 10.77 9.62 -0.35
C GLU A 225 11.07 8.57 -1.44
N ARG A 226 10.23 8.47 -2.46
CA ARG A 226 10.41 7.47 -3.54
C ARG A 226 11.66 7.75 -4.34
N GLY A 227 12.47 6.71 -4.55
CA GLY A 227 13.77 6.83 -5.24
C GLY A 227 14.90 7.45 -4.41
N MET A 228 14.64 7.87 -3.17
CA MET A 228 15.67 8.44 -2.29
C MET A 228 16.49 7.35 -1.60
N THR A 229 17.22 6.54 -2.37
CA THR A 229 18.00 5.41 -1.84
C THR A 229 19.00 5.84 -0.77
N SER A 230 19.68 6.98 -0.98
CA SER A 230 20.66 7.53 -0.02
C SER A 230 20.01 7.87 1.33
N THR A 231 18.77 8.38 1.33
CA THR A 231 18.02 8.68 2.55
C THR A 231 17.78 7.41 3.36
N PHE A 232 17.35 6.32 2.70
CA PHE A 232 17.14 5.04 3.38
C PHE A 232 18.45 4.41 3.84
N ASN A 233 19.52 4.49 3.07
CA ASN A 233 20.84 4.01 3.48
C ASN A 233 21.33 4.74 4.73
N ASN A 234 21.20 6.07 4.78
CA ASN A 234 21.60 6.86 5.95
C ASN A 234 20.82 6.43 7.21
N ARG A 235 19.54 6.08 7.08
CA ARG A 235 18.75 5.55 8.20
C ARG A 235 19.25 4.18 8.68
N CYS A 236 19.73 3.33 7.78
CA CYS A 236 20.40 2.08 8.18
C CYS A 236 21.70 2.37 8.94
N ILE A 237 22.53 3.28 8.42
CA ILE A 237 23.82 3.65 9.02
C ILE A 237 23.68 4.31 10.39
N THR A 238 22.54 4.93 10.69
CA THR A 238 22.28 5.50 12.03
C THR A 238 22.40 4.43 13.14
N CYS A 239 22.01 3.19 12.88
CA CYS A 239 22.15 2.07 13.80
C CYS A 239 23.36 1.19 13.47
N HIS A 240 23.66 1.02 12.18
CA HIS A 240 24.75 0.20 11.68
C HIS A 240 25.93 1.08 11.29
N SER A 241 26.64 1.63 12.29
CA SER A 241 27.83 2.42 12.00
C SER A 241 28.95 1.54 11.42
N LEU A 242 29.55 2.01 10.32
CA LEU A 242 30.56 1.28 9.58
C LEU A 242 31.78 0.85 10.42
N SER A 243 32.00 1.50 11.56
CA SER A 243 33.15 1.25 12.44
C SER A 243 32.88 0.27 13.59
N GLN A 244 31.61 0.03 13.94
CA GLN A 244 31.24 -0.75 15.15
C GLN A 244 30.83 -2.20 14.87
N ASP A 245 30.24 -2.48 13.70
CA ASP A 245 29.56 -3.75 13.46
C ASP A 245 30.27 -4.69 12.49
N ASN A 246 31.58 -4.50 12.23
CA ASN A 246 32.30 -5.26 11.21
C ASN A 246 31.65 -5.26 9.81
N ILE A 247 30.75 -4.30 9.53
CA ILE A 247 30.06 -4.18 8.23
C ILE A 247 31.09 -4.10 7.09
N VAL A 248 32.14 -3.34 7.29
CA VAL A 248 33.24 -3.18 6.30
C VAL A 248 33.87 -4.54 5.98
N VAL A 249 34.12 -5.37 7.00
CA VAL A 249 34.74 -6.70 6.80
C VAL A 249 33.79 -7.63 6.03
N SER A 250 32.51 -7.61 6.37
CA SER A 250 31.50 -8.45 5.71
C SER A 250 31.23 -8.06 4.25
N HIS A 251 31.53 -6.82 3.86
CA HIS A 251 31.22 -6.27 2.53
C HIS A 251 32.46 -5.97 1.69
N ASN A 252 33.66 -6.26 2.18
CA ASN A 252 34.94 -5.96 1.49
C ASN A 252 35.04 -6.53 0.07
N THR A 253 34.28 -7.56 -0.26
CA THR A 253 34.26 -8.18 -1.59
C THR A 253 33.22 -7.60 -2.54
N ILE A 254 32.35 -6.70 -2.04
CA ILE A 254 31.23 -6.12 -2.81
C ILE A 254 31.61 -4.71 -3.21
N LYS A 255 31.78 -4.46 -4.53
CA LYS A 255 31.95 -3.09 -5.03
C LYS A 255 30.68 -2.30 -4.76
N ASP A 256 30.83 -1.02 -4.38
CA ASP A 256 29.75 -0.05 -4.22
C ASP A 256 28.69 -0.40 -3.14
N PHE A 257 29.05 -1.26 -2.17
CA PHE A 257 28.12 -1.67 -1.11
C PHE A 257 27.60 -0.50 -0.25
N GLN A 258 28.36 0.61 -0.18
CA GLN A 258 27.98 1.78 0.63
C GLN A 258 26.78 2.53 0.06
N GLU A 259 26.42 2.30 -1.21
CA GLU A 259 25.42 3.10 -1.91
C GLU A 259 24.03 2.47 -1.92
N ASN A 260 23.84 1.18 -1.52
CA ASN A 260 22.56 0.53 -1.72
C ASN A 260 22.25 -0.63 -0.77
N CYS A 261 22.19 -0.36 0.53
CA CYS A 261 21.86 -1.37 1.55
C CYS A 261 20.52 -2.08 1.26
N ILE A 262 19.51 -1.31 0.84
CA ILE A 262 18.15 -1.84 0.66
C ILE A 262 18.04 -2.81 -0.53
N THR A 263 18.91 -2.72 -1.53
CA THR A 263 18.87 -3.65 -2.66
C THR A 263 19.21 -5.07 -2.24
N CYS A 264 20.18 -5.23 -1.34
CA CYS A 264 20.61 -6.53 -0.86
C CYS A 264 19.82 -7.01 0.36
N HIS A 265 19.54 -6.11 1.30
CA HIS A 265 18.90 -6.49 2.58
C HIS A 265 17.37 -6.43 2.54
N MET A 266 16.78 -5.80 1.54
CA MET A 266 15.34 -5.69 1.29
C MET A 266 15.04 -5.91 -0.20
N PRO A 267 15.41 -7.05 -0.81
CA PRO A 267 15.30 -7.25 -2.24
C PRO A 267 13.85 -7.15 -2.75
N LEU A 268 13.71 -6.90 -4.04
CA LEU A 268 12.45 -7.08 -4.74
C LEU A 268 12.08 -8.58 -4.73
N SER A 269 10.85 -8.88 -4.40
CA SER A 269 10.34 -10.24 -4.32
C SER A 269 8.99 -10.33 -5.02
N PRO A 270 8.67 -11.44 -5.72
CA PRO A 270 7.41 -11.61 -6.40
C PRO A 270 6.27 -11.80 -5.38
N SER A 271 5.18 -11.06 -5.55
CA SER A 271 3.95 -11.30 -4.80
C SER A 271 3.32 -12.62 -5.22
N LYS A 272 2.93 -13.44 -4.25
CA LYS A 272 2.13 -14.65 -4.49
C LYS A 272 0.64 -14.33 -4.61
N ALA A 273 0.20 -13.26 -3.94
CA ALA A 273 -1.20 -12.86 -3.88
C ALA A 273 -1.63 -11.94 -5.03
N MET A 274 -0.70 -11.16 -5.58
CA MET A 274 -1.01 -10.16 -6.60
C MET A 274 -0.30 -10.50 -7.90
N LYS A 275 -1.09 -10.90 -8.90
CA LYS A 275 -0.64 -11.16 -10.26
C LYS A 275 -1.37 -10.24 -11.21
N VAL A 276 -0.69 -9.75 -12.21
CA VAL A 276 -1.24 -8.97 -13.32
C VAL A 276 -1.18 -9.79 -14.59
N GLN A 277 -2.14 -9.59 -15.47
CA GLN A 277 -2.19 -10.24 -16.78
C GLN A 277 -2.17 -9.16 -17.85
N ASP A 278 -1.24 -9.28 -18.78
CA ASP A 278 -1.15 -8.37 -19.91
C ASP A 278 -2.36 -8.57 -20.84
N ILE A 279 -2.81 -7.49 -21.47
CA ILE A 279 -3.93 -7.53 -22.43
C ILE A 279 -3.60 -8.45 -23.60
N ASP A 280 -2.33 -8.61 -23.93
CA ASP A 280 -1.84 -9.47 -25.03
C ASP A 280 -1.81 -10.98 -24.69
N GLY A 281 -2.31 -11.38 -23.52
CA GLY A 281 -2.44 -12.78 -23.12
C GLY A 281 -1.12 -13.49 -22.78
N GLN A 282 -0.04 -12.76 -22.64
CA GLN A 282 1.21 -13.31 -22.09
C GLN A 282 1.03 -13.50 -20.59
N GLY A 283 0.72 -14.68 -20.17
CA GLY A 283 0.47 -15.22 -18.85
C GLY A 283 0.57 -14.30 -17.62
N PRO A 284 0.06 -14.69 -16.47
CA PRO A 284 0.05 -13.81 -15.30
C PRO A 284 1.47 -13.61 -14.74
N HIS A 285 1.90 -12.34 -14.63
CA HIS A 285 3.15 -11.95 -13.99
C HIS A 285 2.91 -11.55 -12.52
N SER A 286 3.82 -11.96 -11.63
CA SER A 286 3.78 -11.50 -10.24
C SER A 286 4.23 -10.06 -10.15
N ILE A 287 3.50 -9.24 -9.40
CA ILE A 287 3.97 -7.88 -9.06
C ILE A 287 5.19 -7.98 -8.15
N MET A 288 6.27 -7.31 -8.53
CA MET A 288 7.49 -7.23 -7.74
C MET A 288 7.35 -6.15 -6.66
N VAL A 289 7.56 -6.52 -5.41
CA VAL A 289 7.46 -5.63 -4.25
C VAL A 289 8.70 -5.80 -3.38
N ARG A 290 9.25 -4.69 -2.89
CA ARG A 290 10.38 -4.74 -1.97
C ARG A 290 9.94 -5.34 -0.63
N THR A 291 10.64 -6.40 -0.22
CA THR A 291 10.36 -7.03 1.09
C THR A 291 10.74 -6.08 2.23
N HIS A 292 9.97 -6.12 3.32
CA HIS A 292 10.29 -5.43 4.57
C HIS A 292 10.89 -6.39 5.63
N LYS A 293 11.11 -7.66 5.29
CA LYS A 293 11.95 -8.54 6.08
C LYS A 293 13.41 -8.20 5.80
N ILE A 294 14.02 -7.45 6.69
CA ILE A 294 15.42 -7.04 6.59
C ILE A 294 16.30 -8.21 7.02
N ALA A 295 17.08 -8.75 6.09
CA ALA A 295 17.89 -9.94 6.30
C ALA A 295 19.11 -9.96 5.36
N VAL A 296 19.98 -10.96 5.55
CA VAL A 296 21.01 -11.29 4.55
C VAL A 296 20.41 -12.31 3.57
N TYR A 297 20.41 -11.96 2.29
CA TYR A 297 19.89 -12.80 1.20
C TYR A 297 21.03 -13.27 0.31
N SER A 298 21.33 -14.57 0.34
CA SER A 298 22.45 -15.16 -0.42
C SER A 298 22.24 -15.22 -1.94
N GLN A 299 21.02 -14.95 -2.44
CA GLN A 299 20.67 -15.10 -3.87
C GLN A 299 20.31 -13.79 -4.57
N VAL A 300 20.62 -12.63 -3.98
CA VAL A 300 20.17 -11.31 -4.50
C VAL A 300 20.80 -10.94 -5.84
N ILE A 301 21.97 -11.50 -6.18
CA ILE A 301 22.74 -11.14 -7.36
C ILE A 301 21.98 -11.38 -8.68
N ASN A 302 21.09 -12.39 -8.72
CA ASN A 302 20.40 -12.76 -9.96
C ASN A 302 19.08 -11.98 -10.21
N ILE A 303 18.45 -11.44 -9.16
CA ILE A 303 17.15 -10.73 -9.31
C ILE A 303 17.38 -9.29 -9.78
N GLN A 304 18.46 -8.65 -9.36
CA GLN A 304 18.79 -7.29 -9.82
C GLN A 304 19.14 -7.30 -11.32
N ALA A 305 19.90 -8.27 -11.79
CA ALA A 305 20.19 -8.45 -13.21
C ALA A 305 18.91 -8.60 -14.05
N TYR A 306 17.94 -9.38 -13.55
CA TYR A 306 16.65 -9.56 -14.22
C TYR A 306 15.80 -8.28 -14.27
N VAL A 307 15.83 -7.47 -13.21
CA VAL A 307 15.11 -6.19 -13.18
C VAL A 307 15.80 -5.15 -14.05
N ASP A 308 17.12 -5.13 -14.07
CA ASP A 308 17.90 -4.23 -14.91
C ASP A 308 17.73 -4.57 -16.41
N ASP A 309 17.61 -5.85 -16.76
CA ASP A 309 17.27 -6.31 -18.10
C ASP A 309 15.86 -5.85 -18.51
N LEU A 310 14.86 -5.95 -17.60
CA LEU A 310 13.50 -5.46 -17.87
C LEU A 310 13.38 -3.93 -18.00
N ILE A 311 14.29 -3.19 -17.39
CA ILE A 311 14.31 -1.72 -17.46
C ILE A 311 15.09 -1.25 -18.69
N ASN A 312 16.14 -1.98 -19.08
CA ASN A 312 17.03 -1.62 -20.16
C ASN A 312 16.58 -2.15 -21.54
N ASP A 313 15.65 -3.09 -21.58
CA ASP A 313 15.06 -3.66 -22.81
C ASP A 313 13.91 -2.79 -23.35
N LYS A 314 13.98 -1.45 -23.18
CA LYS A 314 13.10 -0.51 -23.85
C LYS A 314 13.73 -0.13 -25.19
N PRO A 315 12.99 -0.36 -26.31
CA PRO A 315 13.41 0.08 -27.64
C PRO A 315 13.53 1.60 -27.73
#